data_b1e9bb92535fd27b3ac2ea18671b0a19
#
_entry.id   b1e9bb92535fd27b3ac2ea18671b0a19
#
_cell.length_a   1.000
_cell.length_b   1.000
_cell.length_c   1.000
_cell.angle_alpha   90.00
_cell.angle_beta   90.00
_cell.angle_gamma   90.00
#
_symmetry.space_group_name_H-M   'P 1'
#
loop_
_entity.id
_entity.type
_entity.pdbx_description
1 polymer ?
#
loop_
_entity_poly.entity_id
_entity_poly.type
_entity_poly.pdbx_seq_one_letter_code
_entity_poly.pdbx_strand_id
1 'polypeptide(L)'
;HAADLVRFIRRGGYGFDVAAACYPEGHPECANLLEDIRNLKKKVDEGVTHLNTQLFFDNDDFFRFRDMIALAGVDVPVQAGIMPLVKKSHVDRIISLSGAKIPAKISRLISRFYDKPDSLMEAGIAYAIDQIIDLLSAGAQGVHVYVMNNAYVARRIAESVAPVLRELNGEKA
;
A
#
# COMPACT_ATOMS: atom_id res chain seq x y z
N HIS A 1 -10.39 -10.37 17.50
CA HIS A 1 -9.32 -10.05 16.53
C HIS A 1 -9.83 -10.08 15.09
N ALA A 2 -9.07 -9.52 14.12
CA ALA A 2 -9.48 -9.50 12.71
C ALA A 2 -9.69 -10.92 12.14
N ALA A 3 -8.89 -11.90 12.54
CA ALA A 3 -9.07 -13.29 12.16
C ALA A 3 -10.43 -13.87 12.59
N ASP A 4 -10.93 -13.48 13.75
CA ASP A 4 -12.24 -13.93 14.25
C ASP A 4 -13.39 -13.37 13.40
N LEU A 5 -13.26 -12.13 12.93
CA LEU A 5 -14.21 -11.51 12.01
C LEU A 5 -14.21 -12.23 10.64
N VAL A 6 -13.04 -12.53 10.09
CA VAL A 6 -12.92 -13.28 8.84
C VAL A 6 -13.60 -14.65 8.98
N ARG A 7 -13.29 -15.37 10.05
CA ARG A 7 -13.92 -16.67 10.37
C ARG A 7 -15.44 -16.56 10.46
N PHE A 8 -15.95 -15.52 11.12
CA PHE A 8 -17.40 -15.27 11.25
C PHE A 8 -18.04 -15.05 9.88
N ILE A 9 -17.46 -14.21 9.02
CA ILE A 9 -17.94 -13.95 7.66
C ILE A 9 -17.97 -15.26 6.84
N ARG A 10 -16.90 -16.06 6.90
CA ARG A 10 -16.81 -17.34 6.17
C ARG A 10 -17.83 -18.36 6.64
N ARG A 11 -18.09 -18.45 7.94
CA ARG A 11 -19.12 -19.34 8.49
C ARG A 11 -20.55 -18.94 8.09
N GLY A 12 -20.77 -17.67 7.78
CA GLY A 12 -22.06 -17.18 7.29
C GLY A 12 -22.44 -17.65 5.88
N GLY A 13 -21.50 -18.24 5.12
CA GLY A 13 -21.75 -18.79 3.78
C GLY A 13 -22.01 -17.75 2.69
N TYR A 14 -21.75 -16.49 2.99
CA TYR A 14 -21.96 -15.37 2.05
C TYR A 14 -20.83 -15.32 1.03
N GLY A 15 -20.76 -15.77 -0.05
CA GLY A 15 -19.66 -15.80 -1.05
C GLY A 15 -18.85 -14.49 -1.28
N PHE A 16 -18.62 -13.69 -0.22
CA PHE A 16 -17.86 -12.44 -0.28
C PHE A 16 -16.37 -12.69 -0.47
N ASP A 17 -15.75 -11.85 -1.26
CA ASP A 17 -14.31 -11.64 -1.18
C ASP A 17 -13.97 -10.84 0.08
N VAL A 18 -12.91 -11.26 0.77
CA VAL A 18 -12.51 -10.65 2.03
C VAL A 18 -11.11 -10.08 1.90
N ALA A 19 -11.00 -8.76 1.80
CA ALA A 19 -9.74 -8.06 1.89
C ALA A 19 -9.28 -7.91 3.34
N ALA A 20 -8.00 -8.04 3.60
CA ALA A 20 -7.42 -7.73 4.90
C ALA A 20 -6.19 -6.83 4.79
N ALA A 21 -5.97 -6.02 5.84
CA ALA A 21 -4.79 -5.19 5.93
C ALA A 21 -3.55 -6.02 6.30
N CYS A 22 -2.40 -5.62 5.74
CA CYS A 22 -1.08 -6.09 6.12
C CYS A 22 -0.09 -4.91 6.18
N TYR A 23 1.07 -5.11 6.80
CA TYR A 23 1.97 -4.03 7.19
C TYR A 23 3.40 -4.34 6.75
N PRO A 24 3.90 -3.74 5.63
CA PRO A 24 5.27 -3.97 5.16
C PRO A 24 6.35 -3.63 6.18
N GLU A 25 6.10 -2.65 7.03
CA GLU A 25 7.01 -2.21 8.10
C GLU A 25 6.67 -2.81 9.48
N GLY A 26 5.63 -3.68 9.55
CA GLY A 26 5.12 -4.31 10.77
C GLY A 26 3.97 -3.52 11.41
N HIS A 27 3.05 -4.23 12.05
CA HIS A 27 1.95 -3.62 12.80
C HIS A 27 2.47 -2.97 14.09
N PRO A 28 2.08 -1.73 14.41
CA PRO A 28 2.60 -1.01 15.60
C PRO A 28 2.38 -1.73 16.93
N GLU A 29 1.35 -2.56 17.03
CA GLU A 29 1.02 -3.32 18.25
C GLU A 29 1.75 -4.68 18.34
N CYS A 30 2.46 -5.11 17.29
CA CYS A 30 3.24 -6.34 17.31
C CYS A 30 4.67 -6.05 17.81
N ALA A 31 5.25 -6.98 18.56
CA ALA A 31 6.61 -6.83 19.09
C ALA A 31 7.67 -6.78 17.97
N ASN A 32 7.40 -7.43 16.85
CA ASN A 32 8.28 -7.45 15.68
C ASN A 32 7.53 -7.93 14.43
N LEU A 33 8.18 -7.75 13.27
CA LEU A 33 7.61 -8.11 11.96
C LEU A 33 7.29 -9.61 11.83
N LEU A 34 8.09 -10.50 12.45
CA LEU A 34 7.83 -11.95 12.39
C LEU A 34 6.53 -12.32 13.12
N GLU A 35 6.24 -11.69 14.22
CA GLU A 35 4.98 -11.88 14.95
C GLU A 35 3.79 -11.37 14.12
N ASP A 36 3.93 -10.22 13.49
CA ASP A 36 2.90 -9.67 12.61
C ASP A 36 2.62 -10.60 11.42
N ILE A 37 3.67 -11.13 10.77
CA ILE A 37 3.52 -12.11 9.68
C ILE A 37 2.83 -13.40 10.15
N ARG A 38 3.13 -13.91 11.34
CA ARG A 38 2.42 -15.06 11.91
C ARG A 38 0.93 -14.78 12.13
N ASN A 39 0.61 -13.58 12.60
CA ASN A 39 -0.78 -13.14 12.78
C ASN A 39 -1.48 -12.91 11.44
N LEU A 40 -0.77 -12.42 10.44
CA LEU A 40 -1.24 -12.30 9.06
C LEU A 40 -1.57 -13.68 8.48
N LYS A 41 -0.68 -14.66 8.62
CA LYS A 41 -0.89 -16.04 8.17
C LYS A 41 -2.16 -16.63 8.77
N LYS A 42 -2.37 -16.50 10.09
CA LYS A 42 -3.60 -16.94 10.75
C LYS A 42 -4.85 -16.30 10.14
N LYS A 43 -4.78 -15.00 9.81
CA LYS A 43 -5.85 -14.24 9.19
C LYS A 43 -6.17 -14.76 7.78
N VAL A 44 -5.14 -15.07 6.99
CA VAL A 44 -5.28 -15.65 5.65
C VAL A 44 -5.86 -17.06 5.72
N ASP A 45 -5.42 -17.90 6.67
CA ASP A 45 -5.94 -19.25 6.87
C ASP A 45 -7.43 -19.30 7.24
N GLU A 46 -7.96 -18.21 7.80
CA GLU A 46 -9.40 -18.08 8.06
C GLU A 46 -10.20 -17.70 6.81
N GLY A 47 -9.56 -17.42 5.68
CA GLY A 47 -10.23 -17.23 4.40
C GLY A 47 -10.15 -15.82 3.82
N VAL A 48 -9.14 -15.03 4.14
CA VAL A 48 -8.83 -13.80 3.41
C VAL A 48 -8.49 -14.15 1.97
N THR A 49 -9.03 -13.40 1.00
CA THR A 49 -8.83 -13.64 -0.44
C THR A 49 -7.75 -12.75 -1.05
N HIS A 50 -7.49 -11.58 -0.48
CA HIS A 50 -6.43 -10.67 -0.90
C HIS A 50 -6.03 -9.72 0.21
N LEU A 51 -4.87 -9.12 0.09
CA LEU A 51 -4.28 -8.23 1.06
C LEU A 51 -4.09 -6.82 0.48
N ASN A 52 -4.36 -5.81 1.29
CA ASN A 52 -4.00 -4.42 1.02
C ASN A 52 -2.96 -3.98 2.05
N THR A 53 -1.81 -3.48 1.61
CA THR A 53 -0.82 -3.03 2.57
C THR A 53 -1.20 -1.68 3.18
N GLN A 54 -0.77 -1.43 4.40
CA GLN A 54 -0.64 -0.06 4.92
C GLN A 54 0.29 0.72 3.98
N LEU A 55 0.09 2.05 3.93
CA LEU A 55 0.97 2.92 3.16
C LEU A 55 2.43 2.78 3.61
N PHE A 56 3.33 2.87 2.67
CA PHE A 56 4.79 2.92 2.85
C PHE A 56 5.39 3.85 1.79
N PHE A 57 6.64 4.27 1.99
CA PHE A 57 7.31 5.19 1.06
C PHE A 57 8.60 4.61 0.46
N ASP A 58 9.07 3.49 0.98
CA ASP A 58 10.24 2.78 0.49
C ASP A 58 9.81 1.42 -0.10
N ASN A 59 10.01 1.23 -1.39
CA ASN A 59 9.61 -0.01 -2.07
C ASN A 59 10.40 -1.22 -1.59
N ASP A 60 11.61 -1.04 -1.06
CA ASP A 60 12.39 -2.12 -0.49
C ASP A 60 11.72 -2.75 0.74
N ASP A 61 10.96 -1.95 1.52
CA ASP A 61 10.16 -2.49 2.62
C ASP A 61 9.04 -3.41 2.10
N PHE A 62 8.39 -3.06 0.99
CA PHE A 62 7.39 -3.91 0.35
C PHE A 62 8.00 -5.19 -0.23
N PHE A 63 9.11 -5.10 -0.94
CA PHE A 63 9.75 -6.26 -1.56
C PHE A 63 10.21 -7.26 -0.49
N ARG A 64 10.86 -6.79 0.56
CA ARG A 64 11.27 -7.61 1.70
C ARG A 64 10.06 -8.26 2.37
N PHE A 65 9.00 -7.50 2.62
CA PHE A 65 7.76 -8.02 3.20
C PHE A 65 7.14 -9.11 2.33
N ARG A 66 7.04 -8.88 1.00
CA ARG A 66 6.52 -9.86 0.04
C ARG A 66 7.27 -11.20 0.12
N ASP A 67 8.59 -11.14 0.14
CA ASP A 67 9.43 -12.34 0.23
C ASP A 67 9.21 -13.06 1.56
N MET A 68 9.10 -12.33 2.65
CA MET A 68 8.87 -12.91 3.98
C MET A 68 7.50 -13.58 4.11
N ILE A 69 6.44 -12.97 3.59
CA ILE A 69 5.10 -13.58 3.63
C ILE A 69 4.99 -14.81 2.73
N ALA A 70 5.68 -14.81 1.58
CA ALA A 70 5.76 -15.98 0.70
C ALA A 70 6.44 -17.16 1.42
N LEU A 71 7.56 -16.91 2.12
CA LEU A 71 8.24 -17.92 2.95
C LEU A 71 7.36 -18.43 4.11
N ALA A 72 6.45 -17.59 4.63
CA ALA A 72 5.47 -17.98 5.64
C ALA A 72 4.26 -18.75 5.08
N GLY A 73 4.21 -19.00 3.77
CA GLY A 73 3.12 -19.70 3.10
C GLY A 73 1.85 -18.87 2.94
N VAL A 74 1.99 -17.54 2.81
CA VAL A 74 0.89 -16.63 2.42
C VAL A 74 0.98 -16.47 0.91
N ASP A 75 -0.02 -16.99 0.18
CA ASP A 75 -0.04 -16.99 -1.29
C ASP A 75 -1.29 -16.30 -1.88
N VAL A 76 -1.92 -15.43 -1.15
CA VAL A 76 -3.00 -14.57 -1.65
C VAL A 76 -2.44 -13.30 -2.30
N PRO A 77 -3.15 -12.72 -3.29
CA PRO A 77 -2.71 -11.48 -3.93
C PRO A 77 -2.50 -10.34 -2.94
N VAL A 78 -1.44 -9.55 -3.15
CA VAL A 78 -1.10 -8.39 -2.33
C VAL A 78 -1.11 -7.14 -3.18
N GLN A 79 -1.96 -6.18 -2.80
CA GLN A 79 -1.98 -4.83 -3.39
C GLN A 79 -1.11 -3.88 -2.55
N ALA A 80 -0.17 -3.23 -3.20
CA ALA A 80 0.69 -2.23 -2.57
C ALA A 80 -0.08 -0.93 -2.29
N GLY A 81 -0.15 -0.53 -1.05
CA GLY A 81 -0.85 0.68 -0.59
C GLY A 81 0.00 1.94 -0.78
N ILE A 82 -0.40 2.81 -1.69
CA ILE A 82 0.32 4.04 -2.04
C ILE A 82 -0.48 5.25 -1.62
N MET A 83 0.13 6.16 -0.88
CA MET A 83 -0.47 7.43 -0.48
C MET A 83 0.29 8.62 -1.04
N PRO A 84 -0.25 9.35 -2.02
CA PRO A 84 0.35 10.56 -2.53
C PRO A 84 0.38 11.67 -1.46
N LEU A 85 1.53 12.27 -1.23
CA LEU A 85 1.71 13.38 -0.28
C LEU A 85 1.32 14.71 -0.90
N VAL A 86 0.02 14.99 -0.98
CA VAL A 86 -0.52 16.14 -1.72
C VAL A 86 -0.99 17.29 -0.86
N LYS A 87 -0.95 17.15 0.47
CA LYS A 87 -1.35 18.20 1.42
C LYS A 87 -0.51 18.16 2.69
N LYS A 88 -0.26 19.31 3.29
CA LYS A 88 0.41 19.46 4.59
C LYS A 88 -0.24 18.58 5.67
N SER A 89 -1.57 18.61 5.78
CA SER A 89 -2.31 17.80 6.74
C SER A 89 -2.14 16.28 6.56
N HIS A 90 -1.86 15.82 5.35
CA HIS A 90 -1.52 14.41 5.11
C HIS A 90 -0.15 14.08 5.68
N VAL A 91 0.83 14.96 5.48
CA VAL A 91 2.19 14.81 6.03
C VAL A 91 2.13 14.71 7.55
N ASP A 92 1.47 15.67 8.20
CA ASP A 92 1.35 15.72 9.66
C ASP A 92 0.66 14.46 10.21
N ARG A 93 -0.40 14.02 9.53
CA ARG A 93 -1.15 12.82 9.93
C ARG A 93 -0.35 11.52 9.75
N ILE A 94 0.42 11.40 8.67
CA ILE A 94 1.26 10.23 8.43
C ILE A 94 2.34 10.13 9.50
N ILE A 95 3.04 11.22 9.77
CA ILE A 95 4.09 11.26 10.81
C ILE A 95 3.50 10.87 12.18
N SER A 96 2.28 11.32 12.50
CA SER A 96 1.68 11.10 13.82
C SER A 96 0.99 9.73 13.99
N LEU A 97 0.47 9.11 12.93
CA LEU A 97 -0.44 7.98 13.05
C LEU A 97 0.00 6.69 12.37
N SER A 98 0.77 6.75 11.27
CA SER A 98 1.08 5.54 10.50
C SER A 98 2.31 4.79 11.00
N GLY A 99 3.22 5.46 11.72
CA GLY A 99 4.53 4.90 12.05
C GLY A 99 5.42 4.62 10.83
N ALA A 100 4.97 4.99 9.62
CA ALA A 100 5.71 4.76 8.39
C ALA A 100 7.03 5.53 8.39
N LYS A 101 8.09 4.88 7.93
CA LYS A 101 9.39 5.52 7.75
C LYS A 101 9.32 6.57 6.65
N ILE A 102 9.96 7.69 6.88
CA ILE A 102 10.04 8.78 5.90
C ILE A 102 11.43 8.77 5.25
N PRO A 103 11.57 8.27 4.01
CA PRO A 103 12.85 8.27 3.31
C PRO A 103 13.39 9.68 3.09
N ALA A 104 14.71 9.81 2.93
CA ALA A 104 15.38 11.10 2.72
C ALA A 104 14.84 11.86 1.49
N LYS A 105 14.42 11.15 0.43
CA LYS A 105 13.80 11.75 -0.77
C LYS A 105 12.49 12.46 -0.40
N ILE A 106 11.63 11.83 0.38
CA ILE A 106 10.36 12.40 0.89
C ILE A 106 10.63 13.55 1.85
N SER A 107 11.56 13.39 2.79
CA SER A 107 11.91 14.46 3.74
C SER A 107 12.36 15.74 3.03
N ARG A 108 13.19 15.62 1.98
CA ARG A 108 13.62 16.77 1.16
C ARG A 108 12.46 17.43 0.42
N LEU A 109 11.55 16.61 -0.16
CA LEU A 109 10.35 17.09 -0.85
C LEU A 109 9.45 17.90 0.11
N ILE A 110 9.17 17.33 1.28
CA ILE A 110 8.37 17.99 2.33
C ILE A 110 9.05 19.29 2.74
N SER A 111 10.32 19.27 3.15
CA SER A 111 11.06 20.47 3.60
C SER A 111 11.06 21.58 2.57
N ARG A 112 11.09 21.25 1.28
CA ARG A 112 11.14 22.25 0.19
C ARG A 112 9.77 22.85 -0.14
N PHE A 113 8.71 22.05 -0.07
CA PHE A 113 7.39 22.41 -0.60
C PHE A 113 6.28 22.46 0.46
N TYR A 114 6.57 22.29 1.74
CA TYR A 114 5.59 22.19 2.81
C TYR A 114 4.57 23.34 2.83
N ASP A 115 5.03 24.59 2.63
CA ASP A 115 4.19 25.80 2.58
C ASP A 115 3.84 26.24 1.13
N LYS A 116 4.01 25.34 0.15
CA LYS A 116 3.73 25.58 -1.27
C LYS A 116 2.75 24.52 -1.76
N PRO A 117 1.42 24.70 -1.57
CA PRO A 117 0.43 23.64 -1.76
C PRO A 117 0.44 23.03 -3.17
N ASP A 118 0.54 23.85 -4.22
CA ASP A 118 0.54 23.35 -5.60
C ASP A 118 1.82 22.55 -5.91
N SER A 119 2.98 23.06 -5.45
CA SER A 119 4.24 22.37 -5.64
C SER A 119 4.32 21.07 -4.84
N LEU A 120 3.78 21.06 -3.61
CA LEU A 120 3.72 19.86 -2.77
C LEU A 120 2.83 18.80 -3.43
N MET A 121 1.67 19.21 -3.97
CA MET A 121 0.73 18.33 -4.64
C MET A 121 1.36 17.67 -5.88
N GLU A 122 1.94 18.47 -6.78
CA GLU A 122 2.56 17.94 -8.00
C GLU A 122 3.78 17.05 -7.70
N ALA A 123 4.62 17.46 -6.75
CA ALA A 123 5.77 16.65 -6.34
C ALA A 123 5.35 15.34 -5.64
N GLY A 124 4.28 15.38 -4.85
CA GLY A 124 3.72 14.18 -4.21
C GLY A 124 3.08 13.22 -5.21
N ILE A 125 2.40 13.73 -6.22
CA ILE A 125 1.87 12.92 -7.34
C ILE A 125 3.03 12.27 -8.11
N ALA A 126 4.04 13.05 -8.48
CA ALA A 126 5.21 12.55 -9.21
C ALA A 126 5.94 11.43 -8.44
N TYR A 127 6.11 11.60 -7.12
CA TYR A 127 6.70 10.56 -6.27
C TYR A 127 5.85 9.29 -6.26
N ALA A 128 4.54 9.40 -6.11
CA ALA A 128 3.64 8.25 -6.10
C ALA A 128 3.63 7.50 -7.44
N ILE A 129 3.70 8.21 -8.56
CA ILE A 129 3.80 7.60 -9.90
C ILE A 129 5.12 6.83 -10.04
N ASP A 130 6.26 7.44 -9.66
CA ASP A 130 7.57 6.80 -9.66
C ASP A 130 7.56 5.50 -8.83
N GLN A 131 7.01 5.57 -7.61
CA GLN A 131 6.85 4.44 -6.71
C GLN A 131 5.98 3.32 -7.31
N ILE A 132 4.85 3.66 -7.93
CA ILE A 132 3.94 2.69 -8.56
C ILE A 132 4.62 2.01 -9.75
N ILE A 133 5.30 2.76 -10.61
CA ILE A 133 5.98 2.21 -11.80
C ILE A 133 7.05 1.21 -11.36
N ASP A 134 7.84 1.54 -10.36
CA ASP A 134 8.86 0.65 -9.81
C ASP A 134 8.25 -0.63 -9.23
N LEU A 135 7.20 -0.53 -8.42
CA LEU A 135 6.47 -1.69 -7.87
C LEU A 135 5.93 -2.62 -8.96
N LEU A 136 5.27 -2.05 -9.96
CA LEU A 136 4.69 -2.82 -11.07
C LEU A 136 5.79 -3.48 -11.91
N SER A 137 6.89 -2.77 -12.17
CA SER A 137 8.03 -3.30 -12.92
C SER A 137 8.72 -4.45 -12.18
N ALA A 138 8.69 -4.44 -10.85
CA ALA A 138 9.19 -5.53 -10.00
C ALA A 138 8.15 -6.64 -9.71
N GLY A 139 7.02 -6.65 -10.45
CA GLY A 139 6.02 -7.71 -10.39
C GLY A 139 5.07 -7.62 -9.20
N ALA A 140 4.78 -6.42 -8.68
CA ALA A 140 3.67 -6.25 -7.75
C ALA A 140 2.35 -6.59 -8.45
N GLN A 141 1.50 -7.39 -7.79
CA GLN A 141 0.25 -7.90 -8.37
C GLN A 141 -0.85 -6.84 -8.51
N GLY A 142 -0.68 -5.69 -7.85
CA GLY A 142 -1.61 -4.56 -7.93
C GLY A 142 -1.20 -3.44 -6.98
N VAL A 143 -1.86 -2.30 -7.17
CA VAL A 143 -1.69 -1.12 -6.31
C VAL A 143 -3.03 -0.64 -5.79
N HIS A 144 -3.07 -0.20 -4.55
CA HIS A 144 -4.19 0.46 -3.92
C HIS A 144 -3.81 1.91 -3.58
N VAL A 145 -4.48 2.90 -4.18
CA VAL A 145 -4.08 4.30 -4.03
C VAL A 145 -5.01 5.02 -3.05
N TYR A 146 -4.47 5.51 -1.94
CA TYR A 146 -5.16 6.27 -0.92
C TYR A 146 -5.26 7.76 -1.32
N VAL A 147 -6.21 8.10 -2.18
CA VAL A 147 -6.35 9.48 -2.71
C VAL A 147 -7.14 10.43 -1.80
N MET A 148 -7.68 9.95 -0.69
CA MET A 148 -8.45 10.73 0.29
C MET A 148 -9.54 11.60 -0.36
N ASN A 149 -10.35 10.98 -1.22
CA ASN A 149 -11.44 11.61 -1.96
C ASN A 149 -11.00 12.78 -2.90
N ASN A 150 -9.77 12.73 -3.41
CA ASN A 150 -9.26 13.72 -4.35
C ASN A 150 -9.28 13.14 -5.78
N ALA A 151 -10.34 13.46 -6.54
CA ALA A 151 -10.53 12.96 -7.90
C ALA A 151 -9.44 13.44 -8.89
N TYR A 152 -8.88 14.63 -8.70
CA TYR A 152 -7.78 15.13 -9.52
C TYR A 152 -6.53 14.26 -9.37
N VAL A 153 -6.14 13.96 -8.13
CA VAL A 153 -4.98 13.10 -7.83
C VAL A 153 -5.20 11.70 -8.39
N ALA A 154 -6.39 11.13 -8.18
CA ALA A 154 -6.74 9.81 -8.72
C ALA A 154 -6.57 9.74 -10.24
N ARG A 155 -7.13 10.74 -10.95
CA ARG A 155 -7.06 10.82 -12.41
C ARG A 155 -5.61 10.95 -12.89
N ARG A 156 -4.84 11.89 -12.32
CA ARG A 156 -3.45 12.13 -12.70
C ARG A 156 -2.57 10.88 -12.57
N ILE A 157 -2.73 10.12 -11.46
CA ILE A 157 -2.02 8.87 -11.26
C ILE A 157 -2.48 7.82 -12.26
N ALA A 158 -3.81 7.60 -12.38
CA ALA A 158 -4.37 6.60 -13.27
C ALA A 158 -3.94 6.81 -14.74
N GLU A 159 -4.03 8.05 -15.24
CA GLU A 159 -3.59 8.40 -16.61
C GLU A 159 -2.10 8.15 -16.82
N SER A 160 -1.27 8.47 -15.83
CA SER A 160 0.19 8.29 -15.93
C SER A 160 0.62 6.83 -15.91
N VAL A 161 -0.06 5.95 -15.14
CA VAL A 161 0.31 4.53 -15.03
C VAL A 161 -0.43 3.63 -16.02
N ALA A 162 -1.50 4.12 -16.67
CA ALA A 162 -2.32 3.35 -17.59
C ALA A 162 -1.52 2.66 -18.72
N PRO A 163 -0.53 3.30 -19.36
CA PRO A 163 0.27 2.64 -20.41
C PRO A 163 1.04 1.42 -19.86
N VAL A 164 1.60 1.53 -18.66
CA VAL A 164 2.33 0.44 -18.00
C VAL A 164 1.39 -0.71 -17.64
N LEU A 165 0.22 -0.39 -17.09
CA LEU A 165 -0.78 -1.42 -16.75
C LEU A 165 -1.30 -2.16 -17.99
N ARG A 166 -1.56 -1.47 -19.09
CA ARG A 166 -1.99 -2.13 -20.35
C ARG A 166 -0.95 -3.11 -20.84
N GLU A 167 0.33 -2.73 -20.83
CA GLU A 167 1.42 -3.62 -21.27
C GLU A 167 1.51 -4.85 -20.36
N LEU A 168 1.47 -4.67 -19.06
CA LEU A 168 1.55 -5.78 -18.09
C LEU A 168 0.33 -6.72 -18.16
N ASN A 169 -0.85 -6.20 -18.47
CA ASN A 169 -2.07 -6.99 -18.61
C ASN A 169 -2.22 -7.64 -20.00
N GLY A 170 -1.29 -7.40 -20.93
CA GLY A 170 -1.37 -7.89 -22.30
C GLY A 170 -2.52 -7.28 -23.12
N GLU A 171 -3.04 -6.12 -22.72
CA GLU A 171 -4.07 -5.39 -23.43
C GLU A 171 -3.45 -4.68 -24.65
N LYS A 172 -3.86 -5.07 -25.86
CA LYS A 172 -3.43 -4.36 -27.07
C LYS A 172 -4.03 -2.96 -27.11
N ALA A 173 -3.21 -1.97 -27.46
CA ALA A 173 -3.60 -0.56 -27.62
C ALA A 173 -4.66 -0.38 -28.71
#